data_48e8dee7e580965483803ee8f25b5bf2
#
_entry.id   48e8dee7e580965483803ee8f25b5bf2
#
_cell.length_a   1.000
_cell.length_b   1.000
_cell.length_c   1.000
_cell.angle_alpha   90.00
_cell.angle_beta   90.00
_cell.angle_gamma   90.00
#
_symmetry.space_group_name_H-M   'P 1'
#
loop_
_entity.id
_entity.type
_entity.pdbx_description
1 polymer ?
#
loop_
_entity_poly.entity_id
_entity_poly.type
_entity_poly.pdbx_seq_one_letter_code
_entity_poly.pdbx_strand_id
1 'polypeptide(L)'
;MVHDIDHVIAGRFTPGSGTTRLTVYNPATGEPTGAVASADADTVRQAIAAAAAAFPGWAATPPHVRARVLFRFRDLVEREGDRLSALITSEHGKILSDAKGELTRGLEVVEFACGIPQLLKGDYSEQVGRNVGAVSFRQPLGVVAGITPFNFPAMVPMWMFPVALACGNSFILKPSERDPSLAGELALLLQQAGLPDGVFNVVHGDKTAVDVLLDDPRVEAISFVGSTPIAEYVYERGTKSGKRVQALGGAKNHMIVMPDADLDQVADALMGAAYGSAGERCMAISVAVPVGEATAEGLIERLAPRVRALQIGPGTDPSVEMGPLVTAAHRDKVAAYIEAGVAEGAALIVDGRDLSLHGHEKGFFIGGTLFDHVRPNMRIHREEIFGPVLSVIRAEGFEEALALVNDHEFGNGTAIFTRDGDAAQTFLSRVRAGMVGVNVPIPVPMAFHSFGGWKRSLFGDHHIHGPEGVRFYTRLKTATLRWPTGIRAGADFVMPTLA
;
A
#
# COMPACT_ATOMS: atom_id res chain seq x y z
N MET A 1 22.38 9.17 -19.82
CA MET A 1 23.17 7.94 -19.58
C MET A 1 22.35 7.06 -18.64
N VAL A 2 22.20 5.79 -18.97
CA VAL A 2 21.55 4.81 -18.10
C VAL A 2 22.45 4.56 -16.90
N HIS A 3 21.95 4.78 -15.66
CA HIS A 3 22.72 4.55 -14.44
C HIS A 3 22.41 3.18 -13.83
N ASP A 4 23.41 2.55 -13.21
CA ASP A 4 23.20 1.31 -12.48
C ASP A 4 22.56 1.61 -11.12
N ILE A 5 21.55 0.81 -10.75
CA ILE A 5 20.84 0.90 -9.48
C ILE A 5 21.25 -0.31 -8.63
N ASP A 6 21.93 -0.04 -7.54
CA ASP A 6 22.51 -1.05 -6.67
C ASP A 6 21.57 -1.45 -5.51
N HIS A 7 21.76 -2.65 -4.98
CA HIS A 7 21.18 -3.05 -3.68
C HIS A 7 21.79 -2.23 -2.55
N VAL A 8 21.11 -2.17 -1.39
CA VAL A 8 21.71 -1.65 -0.16
C VAL A 8 21.76 -2.78 0.88
N ILE A 9 22.97 -3.27 1.16
CA ILE A 9 23.17 -4.38 2.09
C ILE A 9 24.20 -3.96 3.14
N ALA A 10 23.86 -4.13 4.41
CA ALA A 10 24.73 -3.75 5.53
C ALA A 10 25.21 -2.29 5.44
N GLY A 11 24.32 -1.36 5.05
CA GLY A 11 24.61 0.07 4.94
C GLY A 11 25.46 0.46 3.72
N ARG A 12 25.69 -0.45 2.76
CA ARG A 12 26.55 -0.21 1.58
C ARG A 12 25.79 -0.48 0.29
N PHE A 13 26.03 0.36 -0.72
CA PHE A 13 25.65 0.04 -2.08
C PHE A 13 26.42 -1.19 -2.56
N THR A 14 25.69 -2.19 -3.02
CA THR A 14 26.22 -3.49 -3.44
C THR A 14 25.72 -3.77 -4.86
N PRO A 15 26.62 -3.85 -5.85
CA PRO A 15 26.24 -4.20 -7.21
C PRO A 15 25.51 -5.54 -7.26
N GLY A 16 24.48 -5.62 -8.09
CA GLY A 16 23.77 -6.88 -8.29
C GLY A 16 24.62 -7.89 -9.03
N SER A 17 24.64 -9.14 -8.56
CA SER A 17 25.34 -10.26 -9.20
C SER A 17 24.48 -11.03 -10.22
N GLY A 18 23.17 -10.75 -10.27
CA GLY A 18 22.22 -11.38 -11.18
C GLY A 18 22.51 -11.09 -12.66
N THR A 19 22.31 -12.08 -13.51
CA THR A 19 22.50 -11.96 -14.96
C THR A 19 21.34 -11.19 -15.64
N THR A 20 20.18 -11.15 -15.00
CA THR A 20 19.01 -10.43 -15.51
C THR A 20 19.09 -8.98 -15.11
N ARG A 21 19.08 -8.08 -16.11
CA ARG A 21 18.96 -6.64 -15.91
C ARG A 21 17.55 -6.18 -16.24
N LEU A 22 16.96 -5.41 -15.32
CA LEU A 22 15.63 -4.83 -15.44
C LEU A 22 15.79 -3.35 -15.76
N THR A 23 15.23 -2.92 -16.88
CA THR A 23 15.35 -1.53 -17.34
C THR A 23 14.31 -0.65 -16.67
N VAL A 24 14.76 0.50 -16.17
CA VAL A 24 13.91 1.57 -15.63
C VAL A 24 13.73 2.64 -16.70
N TYR A 25 12.51 3.09 -16.91
CA TYR A 25 12.16 4.07 -17.93
C TYR A 25 11.67 5.37 -17.28
N ASN A 26 11.83 6.46 -18.01
CA ASN A 26 11.01 7.65 -17.78
C ASN A 26 9.71 7.47 -18.58
N PRO A 27 8.55 7.28 -17.92
CA PRO A 27 7.30 7.00 -18.62
C PRO A 27 6.81 8.13 -19.54
N ALA A 28 7.21 9.38 -19.26
CA ALA A 28 6.81 10.52 -20.07
C ALA A 28 7.57 10.62 -21.41
N THR A 29 8.74 10.00 -21.50
CA THR A 29 9.56 9.99 -22.73
C THR A 29 9.69 8.62 -23.36
N GLY A 30 9.44 7.54 -22.60
CA GLY A 30 9.71 6.15 -23.00
C GLY A 30 11.20 5.80 -23.07
N GLU A 31 12.09 6.70 -22.61
CA GLU A 31 13.54 6.49 -22.67
C GLU A 31 14.05 5.78 -21.42
N PRO A 32 15.03 4.85 -21.56
CA PRO A 32 15.68 4.22 -20.42
C PRO A 32 16.46 5.23 -19.59
N THR A 33 16.29 5.22 -18.27
CA THR A 33 16.99 6.09 -17.32
C THR A 33 17.92 5.31 -16.40
N GLY A 34 17.57 4.09 -16.05
CA GLY A 34 18.35 3.25 -15.16
C GLY A 34 18.25 1.77 -15.51
N ALA A 35 19.10 0.98 -14.89
CA ALA A 35 19.02 -0.47 -14.93
C ALA A 35 19.38 -1.06 -13.56
N VAL A 36 18.62 -2.04 -13.11
CA VAL A 36 18.87 -2.75 -11.88
C VAL A 36 19.23 -4.21 -12.19
N ALA A 37 20.32 -4.73 -11.62
CA ALA A 37 20.59 -6.16 -11.67
C ALA A 37 19.68 -6.88 -10.67
N SER A 38 18.90 -7.85 -11.15
CA SER A 38 18.04 -8.66 -10.28
C SER A 38 18.92 -9.46 -9.30
N ALA A 39 18.57 -9.43 -8.01
CA ALA A 39 19.27 -10.22 -7.01
C ALA A 39 19.11 -11.72 -7.29
N ASP A 40 20.20 -12.43 -7.29
CA ASP A 40 20.18 -13.89 -7.19
C ASP A 40 19.87 -14.35 -5.75
N ALA A 41 19.70 -15.64 -5.56
CA ALA A 41 19.37 -16.20 -4.26
C ALA A 41 20.45 -15.91 -3.20
N ASP A 42 21.72 -15.85 -3.60
CA ASP A 42 22.83 -15.63 -2.66
C ASP A 42 22.90 -14.16 -2.22
N THR A 43 22.65 -13.21 -3.10
CA THR A 43 22.53 -11.79 -2.76
C THR A 43 21.40 -11.56 -1.74
N VAL A 44 20.24 -12.19 -1.93
CA VAL A 44 19.13 -12.09 -0.97
C VAL A 44 19.51 -12.71 0.38
N ARG A 45 20.17 -13.88 0.38
CA ARG A 45 20.65 -14.52 1.61
C ARG A 45 21.69 -13.68 2.35
N GLN A 46 22.54 -12.93 1.64
CA GLN A 46 23.46 -11.96 2.23
C GLN A 46 22.72 -10.83 2.96
N ALA A 47 21.67 -10.27 2.34
CA ALA A 47 20.83 -9.25 2.99
C ALA A 47 20.14 -9.82 4.24
N ILE A 48 19.61 -11.06 4.17
CA ILE A 48 19.02 -11.75 5.32
C ILE A 48 20.05 -11.97 6.43
N ALA A 49 21.27 -12.36 6.09
CA ALA A 49 22.35 -12.55 7.05
C ALA A 49 22.75 -11.23 7.73
N ALA A 50 22.86 -10.14 6.96
CA ALA A 50 23.13 -8.81 7.50
C ALA A 50 22.01 -8.35 8.47
N ALA A 51 20.75 -8.54 8.09
CA ALA A 51 19.59 -8.21 8.93
C ALA A 51 19.57 -9.05 10.23
N ALA A 52 19.88 -10.35 10.14
CA ALA A 52 19.94 -11.24 11.29
C ALA A 52 21.08 -10.88 12.25
N ALA A 53 22.24 -10.49 11.73
CA ALA A 53 23.38 -10.05 12.54
C ALA A 53 23.11 -8.71 13.26
N ALA A 54 22.40 -7.78 12.62
CA ALA A 54 22.07 -6.47 13.19
C ALA A 54 20.91 -6.52 14.20
N PHE A 55 20.00 -7.48 14.06
CA PHE A 55 18.76 -7.58 14.85
C PHE A 55 18.98 -7.55 16.36
N PRO A 56 19.88 -8.37 16.99
CA PRO A 56 19.99 -8.40 18.44
C PRO A 56 20.37 -7.05 19.07
N GLY A 57 21.28 -6.31 18.43
CA GLY A 57 21.68 -4.97 18.88
C GLY A 57 20.57 -3.96 18.78
N TRP A 58 19.81 -3.98 17.67
CA TRP A 58 18.68 -3.09 17.47
C TRP A 58 17.50 -3.43 18.39
N ALA A 59 17.19 -4.70 18.59
CA ALA A 59 16.15 -5.17 19.50
C ALA A 59 16.44 -4.78 20.95
N ALA A 60 17.72 -4.80 21.35
CA ALA A 60 18.17 -4.37 22.69
C ALA A 60 18.19 -2.83 22.86
N THR A 61 18.13 -2.07 21.77
CA THR A 61 18.09 -0.60 21.82
C THR A 61 16.79 -0.13 22.45
N PRO A 62 16.82 0.76 23.48
CA PRO A 62 15.60 1.23 24.12
C PRO A 62 14.61 1.89 23.13
N PRO A 63 13.28 1.66 23.27
CA PRO A 63 12.28 2.14 22.29
C PRO A 63 12.35 3.63 22.00
N HIS A 64 12.63 4.48 22.99
CA HIS A 64 12.75 5.93 22.79
C HIS A 64 14.01 6.32 21.97
N VAL A 65 15.08 5.50 22.04
CA VAL A 65 16.28 5.72 21.21
C VAL A 65 16.00 5.36 19.77
N ARG A 66 15.28 4.25 19.54
CA ARG A 66 14.80 3.89 18.18
C ARG A 66 13.91 4.99 17.60
N ALA A 67 12.98 5.53 18.39
CA ALA A 67 12.13 6.64 17.98
C ALA A 67 12.92 7.89 17.58
N ARG A 68 14.04 8.21 18.26
CA ARG A 68 14.90 9.35 17.88
C ARG A 68 15.53 9.19 16.49
N VAL A 69 15.83 7.98 16.05
CA VAL A 69 16.28 7.73 14.70
C VAL A 69 15.16 8.06 13.70
N LEU A 70 13.92 7.64 14.00
CA LEU A 70 12.78 7.92 13.13
C LEU A 70 12.41 9.40 13.09
N PHE A 71 12.53 10.15 14.19
CA PHE A 71 12.38 11.61 14.18
C PHE A 71 13.38 12.27 13.23
N ARG A 72 14.67 11.90 13.31
CA ARG A 72 15.69 12.44 12.39
C ARG A 72 15.45 12.00 10.94
N PHE A 73 15.01 10.78 10.72
CA PHE A 73 14.63 10.31 9.39
C PHE A 73 13.47 11.13 8.81
N ARG A 74 12.44 11.37 9.60
CA ARG A 74 11.30 12.22 9.23
C ARG A 74 11.77 13.61 8.76
N ASP A 75 12.63 14.26 9.56
CA ASP A 75 13.16 15.60 9.23
C ASP A 75 14.03 15.60 7.97
N LEU A 76 14.79 14.52 7.74
CA LEU A 76 15.59 14.34 6.53
C LEU A 76 14.73 14.17 5.29
N VAL A 77 13.70 13.32 5.34
CA VAL A 77 12.78 13.11 4.20
C VAL A 77 12.02 14.40 3.88
N GLU A 78 11.55 15.14 4.89
CA GLU A 78 10.86 16.42 4.69
C GLU A 78 11.77 17.44 4.01
N ARG A 79 13.02 17.57 4.45
CA ARG A 79 14.00 18.48 3.86
C ARG A 79 14.32 18.13 2.40
N GLU A 80 14.40 16.85 2.06
CA GLU A 80 14.70 16.36 0.71
C GLU A 80 13.43 16.18 -0.16
N GLY A 81 12.27 16.62 0.32
CA GLY A 81 10.96 16.32 -0.25
C GLY A 81 10.82 16.68 -1.73
N ASP A 82 11.34 17.85 -2.16
CA ASP A 82 11.29 18.26 -3.56
C ASP A 82 12.13 17.34 -4.47
N ARG A 83 13.34 16.96 -4.03
CA ARG A 83 14.23 16.06 -4.76
C ARG A 83 13.64 14.65 -4.87
N LEU A 84 13.12 14.14 -3.76
CA LEU A 84 12.50 12.80 -3.73
C LEU A 84 11.22 12.77 -4.58
N SER A 85 10.40 13.81 -4.56
CA SER A 85 9.22 13.94 -5.41
C SER A 85 9.58 13.97 -6.90
N ALA A 86 10.62 14.68 -7.28
CA ALA A 86 11.12 14.72 -8.65
C ALA A 86 11.61 13.33 -9.10
N LEU A 87 12.27 12.59 -8.22
CA LEU A 87 12.70 11.22 -8.50
C LEU A 87 11.51 10.30 -8.73
N ILE A 88 10.47 10.36 -7.87
CA ILE A 88 9.22 9.60 -8.04
C ILE A 88 8.60 9.91 -9.40
N THR A 89 8.43 11.20 -9.73
CA THR A 89 7.86 11.62 -11.02
C THR A 89 8.66 11.10 -12.21
N SER A 90 9.99 11.08 -12.10
CA SER A 90 10.86 10.66 -13.21
C SER A 90 10.77 9.14 -13.52
N GLU A 91 10.52 8.30 -12.53
CA GLU A 91 10.45 6.83 -12.70
C GLU A 91 9.01 6.30 -12.78
N HIS A 92 8.07 6.92 -12.05
CA HIS A 92 6.67 6.53 -12.06
C HIS A 92 5.84 7.25 -13.14
N GLY A 93 6.12 8.54 -13.39
CA GLY A 93 5.35 9.38 -14.32
C GLY A 93 4.24 10.23 -13.69
N LYS A 94 3.85 9.98 -12.42
CA LYS A 94 2.82 10.80 -11.74
C LYS A 94 3.24 12.26 -11.63
N ILE A 95 2.27 13.16 -11.53
CA ILE A 95 2.51 14.60 -11.39
C ILE A 95 3.23 14.93 -10.07
N LEU A 96 4.03 15.99 -10.06
CA LEU A 96 4.83 16.40 -8.90
C LEU A 96 3.99 16.63 -7.63
N SER A 97 2.79 17.19 -7.77
CA SER A 97 1.88 17.40 -6.64
C SER A 97 1.41 16.09 -6.00
N ASP A 98 1.17 15.05 -6.81
CA ASP A 98 0.82 13.72 -6.32
C ASP A 98 2.02 13.01 -5.65
N ALA A 99 3.22 13.16 -6.23
CA ALA A 99 4.45 12.65 -5.62
C ALA A 99 4.75 13.30 -4.26
N LYS A 100 4.50 14.62 -4.11
CA LYS A 100 4.59 15.32 -2.82
C LYS A 100 3.53 14.83 -1.83
N GLY A 101 2.30 14.63 -2.29
CA GLY A 101 1.21 14.07 -1.49
C GLY A 101 1.54 12.66 -0.99
N GLU A 102 2.14 11.83 -1.82
CA GLU A 102 2.61 10.49 -1.46
C GLU A 102 3.66 10.55 -0.34
N LEU A 103 4.67 11.39 -0.44
CA LEU A 103 5.68 11.57 0.60
C LEU A 103 5.05 12.02 1.92
N THR A 104 4.14 13.00 1.88
CA THR A 104 3.42 13.48 3.06
C THR A 104 2.67 12.36 3.76
N ARG A 105 1.92 11.54 3.00
CA ARG A 105 1.19 10.39 3.56
C ARG A 105 2.11 9.32 4.12
N GLY A 106 3.28 9.11 3.53
CA GLY A 106 4.30 8.23 4.10
C GLY A 106 4.89 8.77 5.40
N LEU A 107 5.18 10.08 5.46
CA LEU A 107 5.69 10.76 6.65
C LEU A 107 4.71 10.70 7.83
N GLU A 108 3.40 10.78 7.62
CA GLU A 108 2.41 10.60 8.68
C GLU A 108 2.56 9.25 9.39
N VAL A 109 2.91 8.18 8.66
CA VAL A 109 3.17 6.86 9.28
C VAL A 109 4.51 6.83 10.00
N VAL A 110 5.54 7.54 9.50
CA VAL A 110 6.80 7.73 10.24
C VAL A 110 6.55 8.45 11.56
N GLU A 111 5.73 9.52 11.56
CA GLU A 111 5.32 10.26 12.76
C GLU A 111 4.56 9.36 13.76
N PHE A 112 3.61 8.56 13.27
CA PHE A 112 2.97 7.53 14.09
C PHE A 112 4.00 6.58 14.72
N ALA A 113 4.99 6.13 13.91
CA ALA A 113 6.02 5.21 14.39
C ALA A 113 6.92 5.84 15.46
N CYS A 114 7.14 7.15 15.45
CA CYS A 114 7.81 7.86 16.53
C CYS A 114 7.08 7.74 17.87
N GLY A 115 5.75 7.57 17.87
CA GLY A 115 4.90 7.38 19.05
C GLY A 115 4.80 5.93 19.55
N ILE A 116 5.32 4.96 18.81
CA ILE A 116 5.21 3.52 19.14
C ILE A 116 5.73 3.14 20.54
N PRO A 117 6.74 3.82 21.15
CA PRO A 117 7.11 3.52 22.53
C PRO A 117 5.94 3.49 23.52
N GLN A 118 4.89 4.28 23.29
CA GLN A 118 3.66 4.26 24.09
C GLN A 118 2.81 3.00 23.88
N LEU A 119 2.83 2.46 22.68
CA LEU A 119 2.06 1.26 22.27
C LEU A 119 2.78 -0.05 22.66
N LEU A 120 4.07 0.03 22.99
CA LEU A 120 4.87 -1.11 23.46
C LEU A 120 4.78 -1.32 24.97
N LYS A 121 4.04 -0.47 25.71
CA LYS A 121 3.76 -0.70 27.13
C LYS A 121 3.05 -2.03 27.30
N GLY A 122 3.44 -2.74 28.38
CA GLY A 122 2.81 -3.98 28.77
C GLY A 122 1.70 -3.78 29.80
N ASP A 123 0.93 -4.82 30.02
CA ASP A 123 -0.09 -4.89 31.06
C ASP A 123 0.49 -5.62 32.28
N TYR A 124 0.18 -5.12 33.47
CA TYR A 124 0.53 -5.75 34.71
C TYR A 124 -0.71 -5.96 35.55
N SER A 125 -0.86 -7.17 36.09
CA SER A 125 -1.90 -7.52 37.07
C SER A 125 -1.26 -8.03 38.34
N GLU A 126 -1.55 -7.35 39.45
CA GLU A 126 -1.13 -7.76 40.76
C GLU A 126 -2.12 -8.79 41.32
N GLN A 127 -1.63 -9.74 42.11
CA GLN A 127 -2.48 -10.70 42.85
C GLN A 127 -3.44 -11.52 41.95
N VAL A 128 -2.96 -12.00 40.79
CA VAL A 128 -3.69 -12.95 39.97
C VAL A 128 -3.84 -14.34 40.58
N GLY A 129 -3.14 -14.54 41.70
CA GLY A 129 -3.21 -15.65 42.65
C GLY A 129 -2.51 -15.22 43.93
N ARG A 130 -2.51 -16.03 44.99
CA ARG A 130 -1.89 -15.68 46.27
C ARG A 130 -0.38 -15.47 46.11
N ASN A 131 0.09 -14.23 46.27
CA ASN A 131 1.47 -13.77 46.05
C ASN A 131 1.98 -13.99 44.60
N VAL A 132 1.08 -13.96 43.61
CA VAL A 132 1.42 -14.14 42.21
C VAL A 132 0.96 -12.94 41.41
N GLY A 133 1.89 -12.31 40.67
CA GLY A 133 1.61 -11.29 39.67
C GLY A 133 1.73 -11.85 38.25
N ALA A 134 1.13 -11.16 37.30
CA ALA A 134 1.30 -11.45 35.87
C ALA A 134 1.66 -10.17 35.12
N VAL A 135 2.56 -10.28 34.16
CA VAL A 135 2.93 -9.19 33.24
C VAL A 135 2.90 -9.69 31.81
N SER A 136 2.26 -8.92 30.95
CA SER A 136 2.29 -9.15 29.50
C SER A 136 3.03 -8.02 28.80
N PHE A 137 3.93 -8.33 27.89
CA PHE A 137 4.71 -7.34 27.12
C PHE A 137 5.00 -7.83 25.71
N ARG A 138 5.27 -6.89 24.80
CA ARG A 138 5.54 -7.18 23.39
C ARG A 138 7.04 -7.20 23.12
N GLN A 139 7.46 -8.16 22.28
CA GLN A 139 8.82 -8.28 21.78
C GLN A 139 8.81 -8.27 20.24
N PRO A 140 9.90 -7.76 19.60
CA PRO A 140 10.03 -7.84 18.13
C PRO A 140 10.04 -9.29 17.66
N LEU A 141 9.70 -9.50 16.39
CA LEU A 141 9.70 -10.80 15.75
C LEU A 141 11.12 -11.27 15.42
N GLY A 142 11.93 -10.39 14.82
CA GLY A 142 13.23 -10.72 14.27
C GLY A 142 13.53 -9.98 12.97
N VAL A 143 13.99 -10.72 11.95
CA VAL A 143 14.08 -10.22 10.58
C VAL A 143 12.71 -10.26 9.94
N VAL A 144 12.27 -9.15 9.38
CA VAL A 144 11.01 -9.05 8.66
C VAL A 144 11.24 -8.46 7.28
N ALA A 145 10.36 -8.75 6.32
CA ALA A 145 10.50 -8.23 4.97
C ALA A 145 9.24 -7.54 4.46
N GLY A 146 9.42 -6.55 3.60
CA GLY A 146 8.39 -5.85 2.88
C GLY A 146 8.59 -5.98 1.36
N ILE A 147 7.52 -6.30 0.64
CA ILE A 147 7.49 -6.38 -0.81
C ILE A 147 6.47 -5.37 -1.30
N THR A 148 6.90 -4.36 -2.06
CA THR A 148 6.08 -3.19 -2.37
C THR A 148 5.86 -3.00 -3.87
N PRO A 149 4.70 -2.45 -4.27
CA PRO A 149 4.34 -2.18 -5.66
C PRO A 149 4.98 -0.89 -6.17
N PHE A 150 4.79 -0.62 -7.47
CA PHE A 150 5.33 0.56 -8.13
C PHE A 150 4.54 1.85 -7.86
N ASN A 151 3.25 1.76 -7.62
CA ASN A 151 2.36 2.93 -7.67
C ASN A 151 2.55 3.95 -6.53
N PHE A 152 3.22 3.56 -5.46
CA PHE A 152 3.61 4.41 -4.35
C PHE A 152 4.98 3.98 -3.80
N PRO A 153 6.09 4.32 -4.50
CA PRO A 153 7.43 3.86 -4.14
C PRO A 153 7.96 4.44 -2.82
N ALA A 154 7.36 5.54 -2.31
CA ALA A 154 7.66 6.10 -0.99
C ALA A 154 6.65 5.65 0.06
N MET A 155 5.36 5.90 -0.19
CA MET A 155 4.30 5.75 0.81
C MET A 155 4.17 4.31 1.30
N VAL A 156 4.09 3.35 0.39
CA VAL A 156 3.87 1.93 0.77
C VAL A 156 5.06 1.34 1.55
N PRO A 157 6.33 1.53 1.17
CA PRO A 157 7.44 1.15 2.04
C PRO A 157 7.38 1.82 3.42
N MET A 158 7.02 3.12 3.49
CA MET A 158 6.89 3.85 4.75
C MET A 158 5.68 3.42 5.58
N TRP A 159 4.73 2.66 5.05
CA TRP A 159 3.71 1.99 5.85
C TRP A 159 4.27 0.80 6.65
N MET A 160 5.37 0.21 6.19
CA MET A 160 5.93 -1.04 6.69
C MET A 160 7.15 -0.82 7.60
N PHE A 161 8.27 -0.34 7.02
CA PHE A 161 9.55 -0.35 7.71
C PHE A 161 9.60 0.57 8.95
N PRO A 162 8.99 1.76 9.01
CA PRO A 162 9.09 2.59 10.20
C PRO A 162 8.45 1.92 11.42
N VAL A 163 7.30 1.27 11.22
CA VAL A 163 6.60 0.53 12.27
C VAL A 163 7.42 -0.67 12.72
N ALA A 164 7.98 -1.44 11.76
CA ALA A 164 8.84 -2.57 12.07
C ALA A 164 10.10 -2.18 12.85
N LEU A 165 10.78 -1.10 12.43
CA LEU A 165 11.98 -0.57 13.07
C LEU A 165 11.69 -0.03 14.47
N ALA A 166 10.60 0.72 14.65
CA ALA A 166 10.17 1.22 15.96
C ALA A 166 9.88 0.07 16.93
N CYS A 167 9.30 -1.01 16.45
CA CYS A 167 9.06 -2.23 17.21
C CYS A 167 10.35 -2.99 17.57
N GLY A 168 11.49 -2.68 16.93
CA GLY A 168 12.79 -3.30 17.19
C GLY A 168 13.18 -4.43 16.26
N ASN A 169 12.51 -4.59 15.11
CA ASN A 169 12.87 -5.55 14.07
C ASN A 169 13.96 -5.01 13.15
N SER A 170 14.71 -5.88 12.50
CA SER A 170 15.45 -5.55 11.28
C SER A 170 14.55 -5.79 10.06
N PHE A 171 14.78 -5.03 8.98
CA PHE A 171 13.88 -4.99 7.84
C PHE A 171 14.62 -5.16 6.52
N ILE A 172 14.01 -5.94 5.60
CA ILE A 172 14.47 -6.08 4.23
C ILE A 172 13.35 -5.59 3.32
N LEU A 173 13.64 -4.56 2.51
CA LEU A 173 12.73 -4.03 1.51
C LEU A 173 13.05 -4.64 0.14
N LYS A 174 12.06 -5.23 -0.51
CA LYS A 174 12.08 -5.54 -1.94
C LYS A 174 11.11 -4.57 -2.63
N PRO A 175 11.59 -3.44 -3.18
CA PRO A 175 10.76 -2.49 -3.90
C PRO A 175 10.36 -3.02 -5.28
N SER A 176 9.49 -2.29 -5.97
CA SER A 176 9.21 -2.53 -7.38
C SER A 176 10.47 -2.34 -8.23
N GLU A 177 10.61 -3.17 -9.24
CA GLU A 177 11.67 -3.07 -10.25
C GLU A 177 11.42 -1.98 -11.31
N ARG A 178 10.24 -1.36 -11.29
CA ARG A 178 9.84 -0.33 -12.27
C ARG A 178 10.33 1.06 -11.89
N ASP A 179 10.38 1.33 -10.57
CA ASP A 179 10.76 2.61 -9.97
C ASP A 179 11.57 2.39 -8.67
N PRO A 180 12.72 1.72 -8.79
CA PRO A 180 13.47 1.20 -7.66
C PRO A 180 14.33 2.22 -6.92
N SER A 181 14.70 3.36 -7.55
CA SER A 181 15.76 4.25 -7.06
C SER A 181 15.44 4.88 -5.71
N LEU A 182 14.16 5.19 -5.45
CA LEU A 182 13.75 5.81 -4.21
C LEU A 182 14.07 4.97 -2.98
N ALA A 183 13.99 3.64 -3.07
CA ALA A 183 14.28 2.75 -1.96
C ALA A 183 15.73 2.88 -1.47
N GLY A 184 16.69 3.06 -2.38
CA GLY A 184 18.08 3.34 -2.06
C GLY A 184 18.27 4.68 -1.35
N GLU A 185 17.56 5.72 -1.80
CA GLU A 185 17.57 7.04 -1.16
C GLU A 185 17.01 6.99 0.27
N LEU A 186 15.91 6.29 0.49
CA LEU A 186 15.35 6.10 1.82
C LEU A 186 16.33 5.34 2.75
N ALA A 187 17.08 4.37 2.22
CA ALA A 187 18.10 3.65 2.99
C ALA A 187 19.24 4.59 3.42
N LEU A 188 19.71 5.46 2.52
CA LEU A 188 20.73 6.48 2.84
C LEU A 188 20.24 7.47 3.91
N LEU A 189 19.00 7.94 3.81
CA LEU A 189 18.42 8.86 4.78
C LEU A 189 18.25 8.19 6.16
N LEU A 190 17.90 6.90 6.21
CA LEU A 190 17.89 6.13 7.46
C LEU A 190 19.28 6.01 8.08
N GLN A 191 20.32 5.75 7.28
CA GLN A 191 21.70 5.71 7.74
C GLN A 191 22.15 7.07 8.29
N GLN A 192 21.88 8.17 7.55
CA GLN A 192 22.14 9.53 8.03
C GLN A 192 21.38 9.87 9.32
N ALA A 193 20.19 9.32 9.51
CA ALA A 193 19.43 9.45 10.75
C ALA A 193 20.05 8.68 11.93
N GLY A 194 21.05 7.84 11.67
CA GLY A 194 21.77 7.06 12.66
C GLY A 194 21.20 5.65 12.88
N LEU A 195 20.50 5.10 11.90
CA LEU A 195 20.13 3.69 11.92
C LEU A 195 21.39 2.83 11.76
N PRO A 196 21.64 1.81 12.61
CA PRO A 196 22.82 0.95 12.44
C PRO A 196 22.79 0.15 11.14
N ASP A 197 23.98 -0.06 10.57
CA ASP A 197 24.15 -0.87 9.35
C ASP A 197 23.53 -2.26 9.50
N GLY A 198 22.86 -2.73 8.44
CA GLY A 198 22.18 -4.01 8.41
C GLY A 198 20.79 -4.06 9.03
N VAL A 199 20.38 -3.06 9.82
CA VAL A 199 19.02 -2.99 10.37
C VAL A 199 17.98 -2.76 9.26
N PHE A 200 18.34 -2.01 8.22
CA PHE A 200 17.53 -1.84 7.01
C PHE A 200 18.35 -2.20 5.78
N ASN A 201 17.80 -3.05 4.92
CA ASN A 201 18.45 -3.49 3.69
C ASN A 201 17.45 -3.37 2.52
N VAL A 202 17.97 -3.12 1.31
CA VAL A 202 17.19 -3.06 0.07
C VAL A 202 17.73 -4.09 -0.91
N VAL A 203 16.86 -4.97 -1.39
CA VAL A 203 17.20 -5.95 -2.44
C VAL A 203 16.25 -5.77 -3.62
N HIS A 204 16.79 -5.52 -4.79
CA HIS A 204 16.02 -5.44 -6.03
C HIS A 204 15.93 -6.82 -6.66
N GLY A 205 14.83 -7.14 -7.31
CA GLY A 205 14.69 -8.43 -7.98
C GLY A 205 13.25 -8.79 -8.31
N ASP A 206 13.15 -9.92 -8.96
CA ASP A 206 11.93 -10.54 -9.44
C ASP A 206 11.40 -11.61 -8.47
N LYS A 207 10.67 -12.58 -9.02
CA LYS A 207 10.14 -13.74 -8.30
C LYS A 207 11.20 -14.50 -7.52
N THR A 208 12.45 -14.61 -8.02
CA THR A 208 13.54 -15.33 -7.36
C THR A 208 13.86 -14.70 -6.01
N ALA A 209 13.96 -13.36 -5.95
CA ALA A 209 14.19 -12.65 -4.71
C ALA A 209 13.02 -12.83 -3.72
N VAL A 210 11.77 -12.77 -4.22
CA VAL A 210 10.56 -12.99 -3.41
C VAL A 210 10.56 -14.40 -2.81
N ASP A 211 10.84 -15.42 -3.62
CA ASP A 211 10.84 -16.82 -3.17
C ASP A 211 11.84 -17.08 -2.05
N VAL A 212 13.05 -16.51 -2.14
CA VAL A 212 14.05 -16.64 -1.08
C VAL A 212 13.58 -15.99 0.22
N LEU A 213 12.95 -14.80 0.17
CA LEU A 213 12.39 -14.15 1.36
C LEU A 213 11.26 -14.99 1.98
N LEU A 214 10.44 -15.64 1.16
CA LEU A 214 9.34 -16.50 1.61
C LEU A 214 9.80 -17.83 2.21
N ASP A 215 10.94 -18.37 1.74
CA ASP A 215 11.41 -19.70 2.16
C ASP A 215 12.45 -19.66 3.29
N ASP A 216 13.28 -18.61 3.38
CA ASP A 216 14.38 -18.55 4.35
C ASP A 216 13.83 -18.49 5.79
N PRO A 217 14.17 -19.48 6.65
CA PRO A 217 13.58 -19.60 7.99
C PRO A 217 13.96 -18.45 8.94
N ARG A 218 14.95 -17.63 8.61
CA ARG A 218 15.35 -16.46 9.42
C ARG A 218 14.39 -15.29 9.26
N VAL A 219 13.61 -15.25 8.18
CA VAL A 219 12.58 -14.22 7.96
C VAL A 219 11.31 -14.64 8.70
N GLU A 220 10.87 -13.85 9.68
CA GLU A 220 9.77 -14.16 10.58
C GLU A 220 8.40 -13.67 10.07
N ALA A 221 8.40 -12.57 9.29
CA ALA A 221 7.17 -11.99 8.77
C ALA A 221 7.38 -11.33 7.40
N ILE A 222 6.31 -11.37 6.59
CA ILE A 222 6.23 -10.73 5.28
C ILE A 222 5.04 -9.77 5.24
N SER A 223 5.28 -8.51 4.87
CA SER A 223 4.27 -7.55 4.49
C SER A 223 4.32 -7.35 2.98
N PHE A 224 3.18 -7.47 2.31
CA PHE A 224 3.10 -7.41 0.85
C PHE A 224 1.96 -6.48 0.42
N VAL A 225 2.20 -5.70 -0.62
CA VAL A 225 1.15 -4.98 -1.37
C VAL A 225 1.40 -5.20 -2.86
N GLY A 226 0.36 -5.62 -3.59
CA GLY A 226 0.44 -5.83 -5.04
C GLY A 226 -0.81 -6.46 -5.62
N SER A 227 -0.71 -7.11 -6.78
CA SER A 227 -1.85 -7.76 -7.44
C SER A 227 -2.36 -8.99 -6.68
N THR A 228 -3.65 -9.26 -6.74
CA THR A 228 -4.29 -10.35 -6.00
C THR A 228 -3.67 -11.73 -6.22
N PRO A 229 -3.33 -12.17 -7.45
CA PRO A 229 -2.71 -13.47 -7.63
C PRO A 229 -1.34 -13.59 -6.94
N ILE A 230 -0.60 -12.48 -6.86
CA ILE A 230 0.70 -12.47 -6.17
C ILE A 230 0.50 -12.37 -4.66
N ALA A 231 -0.49 -11.61 -4.17
CA ALA A 231 -0.84 -11.55 -2.75
C ALA A 231 -1.21 -12.94 -2.20
N GLU A 232 -2.05 -13.68 -2.93
CA GLU A 232 -2.44 -15.05 -2.63
C GLU A 232 -1.23 -15.99 -2.59
N TYR A 233 -0.37 -15.94 -3.62
CA TYR A 233 0.88 -16.70 -3.69
C TYR A 233 1.82 -16.42 -2.50
N VAL A 234 2.01 -15.15 -2.17
CA VAL A 234 2.87 -14.72 -1.04
C VAL A 234 2.29 -15.22 0.28
N TYR A 235 0.97 -15.12 0.44
CA TYR A 235 0.28 -15.59 1.65
C TYR A 235 0.41 -17.11 1.81
N GLU A 236 0.06 -17.87 0.78
CA GLU A 236 0.13 -19.34 0.83
C GLU A 236 1.54 -19.86 1.09
N ARG A 237 2.54 -19.35 0.35
CA ARG A 237 3.92 -19.80 0.48
C ARG A 237 4.55 -19.35 1.80
N GLY A 238 4.31 -18.11 2.21
CA GLY A 238 4.83 -17.57 3.46
C GLY A 238 4.26 -18.28 4.69
N THR A 239 2.95 -18.50 4.74
CA THR A 239 2.30 -19.23 5.85
C THR A 239 2.70 -20.69 5.88
N LYS A 240 2.86 -21.35 4.73
CA LYS A 240 3.41 -22.71 4.64
C LYS A 240 4.81 -22.81 5.23
N SER A 241 5.62 -21.75 5.12
CA SER A 241 6.95 -21.65 5.73
C SER A 241 6.90 -21.19 7.20
N GLY A 242 5.73 -21.12 7.82
CA GLY A 242 5.53 -20.74 9.23
C GLY A 242 5.66 -19.25 9.53
N LYS A 243 5.69 -18.39 8.51
CA LYS A 243 5.83 -16.95 8.67
C LYS A 243 4.49 -16.28 8.97
N ARG A 244 4.56 -15.14 9.65
CA ARG A 244 3.42 -14.22 9.72
C ARG A 244 3.33 -13.45 8.39
N VAL A 245 2.15 -13.41 7.78
CA VAL A 245 1.95 -12.74 6.49
C VAL A 245 0.75 -11.80 6.56
N GLN A 246 0.93 -10.57 6.07
CA GLN A 246 -0.16 -9.68 5.66
C GLN A 246 0.07 -9.35 4.19
N ALA A 247 -0.84 -9.75 3.32
CA ALA A 247 -0.72 -9.55 1.88
C ALA A 247 -1.95 -8.81 1.35
N LEU A 248 -1.75 -7.52 1.00
CA LEU A 248 -2.79 -6.68 0.45
C LEU A 248 -2.83 -6.91 -1.06
N GLY A 249 -4.02 -7.31 -1.52
CA GLY A 249 -4.30 -7.62 -2.93
C GLY A 249 -4.94 -6.45 -3.67
N GLY A 250 -5.54 -6.78 -4.81
CA GLY A 250 -6.22 -5.83 -5.70
C GLY A 250 -7.53 -5.29 -5.16
N ALA A 251 -8.13 -4.42 -5.93
CA ALA A 251 -9.35 -3.71 -5.58
C ALA A 251 -10.26 -3.50 -6.79
N LYS A 252 -11.55 -3.31 -6.52
CA LYS A 252 -12.54 -2.75 -7.45
C LYS A 252 -13.44 -1.82 -6.64
N ASN A 253 -13.00 -0.59 -6.43
CA ASN A 253 -13.67 0.30 -5.51
C ASN A 253 -14.88 0.95 -6.18
N HIS A 254 -16.02 0.83 -5.52
CA HIS A 254 -17.30 1.38 -5.97
C HIS A 254 -17.62 2.65 -5.20
N MET A 255 -18.27 3.61 -5.87
CA MET A 255 -18.83 4.79 -5.24
C MET A 255 -20.32 4.86 -5.55
N ILE A 256 -21.16 4.68 -4.54
CA ILE A 256 -22.60 4.83 -4.66
C ILE A 256 -22.94 6.34 -4.66
N VAL A 257 -23.78 6.75 -5.60
CA VAL A 257 -24.25 8.13 -5.73
C VAL A 257 -25.77 8.14 -5.55
N MET A 258 -26.23 8.65 -4.40
CA MET A 258 -27.65 8.73 -4.10
C MET A 258 -28.32 9.90 -4.83
N PRO A 259 -29.63 9.85 -5.08
CA PRO A 259 -30.36 10.90 -5.82
C PRO A 259 -30.31 12.29 -5.16
N ASP A 260 -30.09 12.36 -3.84
CA ASP A 260 -29.98 13.59 -3.05
C ASP A 260 -28.55 14.16 -3.01
N ALA A 261 -27.58 13.47 -3.60
CA ALA A 261 -26.18 13.93 -3.66
C ALA A 261 -26.04 15.17 -4.55
N ASP A 262 -25.05 16.00 -4.23
CA ASP A 262 -24.64 17.11 -5.09
C ASP A 262 -23.79 16.57 -6.24
N LEU A 263 -24.37 16.49 -7.44
CA LEU A 263 -23.73 15.88 -8.61
C LEU A 263 -22.49 16.65 -9.10
N ASP A 264 -22.36 17.94 -8.83
CA ASP A 264 -21.15 18.69 -9.16
C ASP A 264 -19.99 18.30 -8.24
N GLN A 265 -20.25 18.20 -6.92
CA GLN A 265 -19.26 17.66 -5.96
C GLN A 265 -18.89 16.21 -6.26
N VAL A 266 -19.87 15.38 -6.64
CA VAL A 266 -19.64 13.99 -7.04
C VAL A 266 -18.72 13.91 -8.26
N ALA A 267 -18.99 14.75 -9.28
CA ALA A 267 -18.17 14.76 -10.50
C ALA A 267 -16.74 15.22 -10.21
N ASP A 268 -16.55 16.27 -9.39
CA ASP A 268 -15.21 16.70 -8.97
C ASP A 268 -14.48 15.59 -8.19
N ALA A 269 -15.17 14.93 -7.27
CA ALA A 269 -14.63 13.82 -6.49
C ALA A 269 -14.21 12.63 -7.39
N LEU A 270 -15.04 12.27 -8.38
CA LEU A 270 -14.75 11.19 -9.32
C LEU A 270 -13.59 11.52 -10.25
N MET A 271 -13.46 12.78 -10.72
CA MET A 271 -12.29 13.18 -11.54
C MET A 271 -10.99 12.90 -10.80
N GLY A 272 -10.83 13.35 -9.58
CA GLY A 272 -9.63 13.08 -8.78
C GLY A 272 -9.46 11.61 -8.40
N ALA A 273 -10.55 10.92 -8.07
CA ALA A 273 -10.51 9.55 -7.57
C ALA A 273 -10.31 8.48 -8.66
N ALA A 274 -10.80 8.73 -9.88
CA ALA A 274 -10.70 7.76 -10.97
C ALA A 274 -9.48 7.99 -11.87
N TYR A 275 -9.12 9.27 -12.09
CA TYR A 275 -8.08 9.62 -13.07
C TYR A 275 -6.77 10.10 -12.42
N GLY A 276 -6.77 10.50 -11.16
CA GLY A 276 -5.54 10.86 -10.43
C GLY A 276 -4.51 9.74 -10.50
N SER A 277 -3.23 10.09 -10.74
CA SER A 277 -2.14 9.13 -10.99
C SER A 277 -2.46 8.13 -12.10
N ALA A 278 -3.14 8.56 -13.16
CA ALA A 278 -3.60 7.71 -14.27
C ALA A 278 -4.41 6.48 -13.81
N GLY A 279 -5.13 6.58 -12.68
CA GLY A 279 -5.88 5.46 -12.09
C GLY A 279 -5.04 4.36 -11.43
N GLU A 280 -3.73 4.53 -11.34
CA GLU A 280 -2.79 3.56 -10.75
C GLU A 280 -2.76 3.65 -9.21
N ARG A 281 -3.92 3.73 -8.58
CA ARG A 281 -4.07 3.77 -7.12
C ARG A 281 -4.91 2.59 -6.63
N CYS A 282 -4.48 1.93 -5.57
CA CYS A 282 -5.25 0.85 -4.91
C CYS A 282 -6.61 1.32 -4.39
N MET A 283 -6.76 2.62 -4.11
CA MET A 283 -7.99 3.24 -3.63
C MET A 283 -8.72 4.04 -4.71
N ALA A 284 -8.27 4.03 -5.97
CA ALA A 284 -8.97 4.67 -7.07
C ALA A 284 -10.42 4.16 -7.17
N ILE A 285 -11.36 5.07 -7.39
CA ILE A 285 -12.74 4.69 -7.70
C ILE A 285 -12.77 4.27 -9.18
N SER A 286 -13.06 3.01 -9.41
CA SER A 286 -13.13 2.43 -10.74
C SER A 286 -14.56 2.15 -11.21
N VAL A 287 -15.54 2.23 -10.28
CA VAL A 287 -16.96 2.04 -10.57
C VAL A 287 -17.77 3.12 -9.85
N ALA A 288 -18.54 3.90 -10.59
CA ALA A 288 -19.59 4.76 -10.05
C ALA A 288 -20.95 4.04 -10.16
N VAL A 289 -21.73 4.06 -9.07
CA VAL A 289 -23.05 3.41 -8.99
C VAL A 289 -24.10 4.46 -8.68
N PRO A 290 -24.57 5.24 -9.67
CA PRO A 290 -25.67 6.16 -9.49
C PRO A 290 -26.98 5.39 -9.27
N VAL A 291 -27.75 5.85 -8.26
CA VAL A 291 -29.07 5.30 -7.92
C VAL A 291 -30.15 6.11 -8.63
N GLY A 292 -30.89 5.44 -9.51
CA GLY A 292 -31.92 6.03 -10.34
C GLY A 292 -31.41 6.64 -11.66
N GLU A 293 -32.24 6.56 -12.69
CA GLU A 293 -31.90 6.96 -14.07
C GLU A 293 -31.51 8.43 -14.17
N ALA A 294 -32.27 9.33 -13.55
CA ALA A 294 -31.98 10.76 -13.56
C ALA A 294 -30.62 11.11 -12.91
N THR A 295 -30.24 10.38 -11.86
CA THR A 295 -28.94 10.54 -11.21
C THR A 295 -27.82 10.11 -12.16
N ALA A 296 -28.00 9.00 -12.88
CA ALA A 296 -27.03 8.48 -13.83
C ALA A 296 -26.82 9.43 -15.02
N GLU A 297 -27.92 9.90 -15.62
CA GLU A 297 -27.86 10.86 -16.73
C GLU A 297 -27.20 12.17 -16.31
N GLY A 298 -27.62 12.73 -15.17
CA GLY A 298 -27.04 13.96 -14.64
C GLY A 298 -25.56 13.84 -14.27
N LEU A 299 -25.11 12.66 -13.85
CA LEU A 299 -23.70 12.38 -13.57
C LEU A 299 -22.87 12.28 -14.87
N ILE A 300 -23.36 11.53 -15.86
CA ILE A 300 -22.69 11.39 -17.16
C ILE A 300 -22.57 12.74 -17.87
N GLU A 301 -23.64 13.56 -17.85
CA GLU A 301 -23.64 14.90 -18.45
C GLU A 301 -22.51 15.78 -17.86
N ARG A 302 -22.20 15.64 -16.57
CA ARG A 302 -21.14 16.40 -15.88
C ARG A 302 -19.76 15.80 -16.10
N LEU A 303 -19.64 14.48 -16.10
CA LEU A 303 -18.35 13.79 -16.20
C LEU A 303 -17.78 13.81 -17.61
N ALA A 304 -18.59 13.54 -18.64
CA ALA A 304 -18.10 13.36 -20.00
C ALA A 304 -17.30 14.57 -20.54
N PRO A 305 -17.76 15.84 -20.38
CA PRO A 305 -16.96 16.99 -20.81
C PRO A 305 -15.68 17.16 -19.98
N ARG A 306 -15.70 16.88 -18.67
CA ARG A 306 -14.53 16.99 -17.79
C ARG A 306 -13.46 15.95 -18.14
N VAL A 307 -13.86 14.71 -18.43
CA VAL A 307 -12.92 13.65 -18.84
C VAL A 307 -12.27 13.96 -20.19
N ARG A 308 -13.03 14.54 -21.15
CA ARG A 308 -12.47 15.00 -22.43
C ARG A 308 -11.52 16.18 -22.30
N ALA A 309 -11.73 17.02 -21.29
CA ALA A 309 -10.93 18.22 -21.04
C ALA A 309 -9.70 17.97 -20.16
N LEU A 310 -9.51 16.74 -19.66
CA LEU A 310 -8.42 16.38 -18.74
C LEU A 310 -7.06 16.75 -19.35
N GLN A 311 -6.27 17.53 -18.60
CA GLN A 311 -4.95 17.97 -19.04
C GLN A 311 -3.93 16.85 -18.80
N ILE A 312 -3.49 16.23 -19.89
CA ILE A 312 -2.59 15.06 -19.86
C ILE A 312 -1.23 15.45 -20.42
N GLY A 313 -0.17 15.05 -19.72
CA GLY A 313 1.18 15.38 -20.13
C GLY A 313 2.25 14.92 -19.14
N PRO A 314 3.53 15.35 -19.32
CA PRO A 314 4.61 15.03 -18.39
C PRO A 314 4.30 15.52 -16.97
N GLY A 315 4.51 14.66 -15.97
CA GLY A 315 4.22 15.01 -14.57
C GLY A 315 5.03 16.16 -13.98
N THR A 316 6.05 16.63 -14.70
CA THR A 316 6.86 17.81 -14.35
C THR A 316 6.21 19.14 -14.79
N ASP A 317 5.21 19.11 -15.64
CA ASP A 317 4.47 20.30 -16.05
C ASP A 317 3.37 20.60 -15.01
N PRO A 318 3.39 21.79 -14.37
CA PRO A 318 2.42 22.12 -13.32
C PRO A 318 0.98 22.31 -13.81
N SER A 319 0.75 22.45 -15.12
CA SER A 319 -0.59 22.56 -15.73
C SER A 319 -1.25 21.19 -15.97
N VAL A 320 -0.51 20.09 -15.83
CA VAL A 320 -0.95 18.74 -16.08
C VAL A 320 -1.68 18.16 -14.86
N GLU A 321 -2.81 17.50 -15.11
CA GLU A 321 -3.64 16.83 -14.11
C GLU A 321 -3.38 15.31 -14.05
N MET A 322 -2.97 14.71 -15.19
CA MET A 322 -2.71 13.28 -15.28
C MET A 322 -1.43 13.00 -16.08
N GLY A 323 -0.52 12.25 -15.48
CA GLY A 323 0.71 11.75 -16.12
C GLY A 323 0.50 10.48 -16.95
N PRO A 324 1.60 9.89 -17.49
CA PRO A 324 1.57 8.62 -18.19
C PRO A 324 1.36 7.44 -17.22
N LEU A 325 1.09 6.26 -17.76
CA LEU A 325 1.19 4.98 -17.07
C LEU A 325 2.65 4.56 -16.90
N VAL A 326 2.95 3.74 -15.91
CA VAL A 326 4.33 3.39 -15.52
C VAL A 326 5.12 2.64 -16.62
N THR A 327 4.46 1.85 -17.48
CA THR A 327 5.11 1.10 -18.57
C THR A 327 4.25 1.02 -19.83
N ALA A 328 4.89 0.85 -21.00
CA ALA A 328 4.20 0.61 -22.26
C ALA A 328 3.30 -0.65 -22.19
N ALA A 329 3.81 -1.74 -21.61
CA ALA A 329 3.04 -2.98 -21.48
C ALA A 329 1.77 -2.79 -20.63
N HIS A 330 1.82 -1.92 -19.61
CA HIS A 330 0.64 -1.61 -18.81
C HIS A 330 -0.35 -0.74 -19.56
N ARG A 331 0.14 0.27 -20.31
CA ARG A 331 -0.70 1.07 -21.23
C ARG A 331 -1.46 0.17 -22.21
N ASP A 332 -0.76 -0.76 -22.84
CA ASP A 332 -1.34 -1.66 -23.83
C ASP A 332 -2.38 -2.61 -23.19
N LYS A 333 -2.13 -3.05 -21.94
CA LYS A 333 -3.09 -3.81 -21.15
C LYS A 333 -4.36 -2.99 -20.86
N VAL A 334 -4.24 -1.72 -20.49
CA VAL A 334 -5.39 -0.83 -20.25
C VAL A 334 -6.18 -0.64 -21.54
N ALA A 335 -5.53 -0.41 -22.68
CA ALA A 335 -6.19 -0.32 -23.99
C ALA A 335 -6.98 -1.59 -24.33
N ALA A 336 -6.42 -2.77 -24.05
CA ALA A 336 -7.12 -4.05 -24.24
C ALA A 336 -8.36 -4.21 -23.34
N TYR A 337 -8.36 -3.66 -22.14
CA TYR A 337 -9.57 -3.62 -21.29
C TYR A 337 -10.64 -2.70 -21.88
N ILE A 338 -10.26 -1.55 -22.46
CA ILE A 338 -11.22 -0.65 -23.12
C ILE A 338 -11.86 -1.37 -24.32
N GLU A 339 -11.07 -2.08 -25.13
CA GLU A 339 -11.59 -2.92 -26.23
C GLU A 339 -12.57 -3.99 -25.73
N ALA A 340 -12.21 -4.68 -24.65
CA ALA A 340 -13.08 -5.70 -24.07
C ALA A 340 -14.42 -5.11 -23.60
N GLY A 341 -14.40 -3.94 -22.95
CA GLY A 341 -15.63 -3.26 -22.52
C GLY A 341 -16.57 -2.93 -23.68
N VAL A 342 -16.04 -2.43 -24.79
CA VAL A 342 -16.79 -2.18 -26.02
C VAL A 342 -17.36 -3.48 -26.60
N ALA A 343 -16.52 -4.53 -26.70
CA ALA A 343 -16.91 -5.83 -27.25
C ALA A 343 -18.00 -6.52 -26.42
N GLU A 344 -18.01 -6.32 -25.10
CA GLU A 344 -19.03 -6.84 -24.18
C GLU A 344 -20.31 -5.99 -24.14
N GLY A 345 -20.34 -4.86 -24.87
CA GLY A 345 -21.52 -4.03 -25.07
C GLY A 345 -21.73 -2.95 -24.03
N ALA A 346 -20.68 -2.52 -23.32
CA ALA A 346 -20.71 -1.28 -22.54
C ALA A 346 -20.76 -0.04 -23.47
N ALA A 347 -21.46 1.00 -23.06
CA ALA A 347 -21.50 2.25 -23.82
C ALA A 347 -20.23 3.06 -23.57
N LEU A 348 -19.39 3.22 -24.59
CA LEU A 348 -18.17 4.04 -24.51
C LEU A 348 -18.53 5.50 -24.70
N ILE A 349 -18.52 6.29 -23.64
CA ILE A 349 -18.88 7.71 -23.63
C ILE A 349 -17.68 8.60 -23.96
N VAL A 350 -16.51 8.25 -23.42
CA VAL A 350 -15.22 8.91 -23.74
C VAL A 350 -14.18 7.82 -23.96
N ASP A 351 -13.49 7.90 -25.10
CA ASP A 351 -12.41 6.98 -25.47
C ASP A 351 -11.04 7.65 -25.22
N GLY A 352 -10.25 7.07 -24.33
CA GLY A 352 -8.90 7.57 -24.04
C GLY A 352 -7.81 7.02 -24.94
N ARG A 353 -8.10 6.09 -25.85
CA ARG A 353 -7.10 5.42 -26.70
C ARG A 353 -6.53 6.31 -27.81
N ASP A 354 -7.29 7.30 -28.26
CA ASP A 354 -6.92 8.17 -29.37
C ASP A 354 -6.01 9.35 -28.95
N LEU A 355 -5.53 9.35 -27.69
CA LEU A 355 -4.66 10.40 -27.21
C LEU A 355 -3.31 10.38 -27.94
N SER A 356 -2.95 11.52 -28.56
CA SER A 356 -1.63 11.76 -29.13
C SER A 356 -1.06 13.05 -28.55
N LEU A 357 0.14 12.99 -27.97
CA LEU A 357 0.82 14.16 -27.40
C LEU A 357 2.05 14.49 -28.24
N HIS A 358 2.01 15.64 -28.90
CA HIS A 358 3.11 16.11 -29.73
C HIS A 358 4.41 16.26 -28.93
N GLY A 359 5.49 15.64 -29.41
CA GLY A 359 6.80 15.60 -28.74
C GLY A 359 6.93 14.55 -27.64
N HIS A 360 5.86 13.77 -27.38
CA HIS A 360 5.82 12.70 -26.38
C HIS A 360 5.26 11.38 -26.93
N GLU A 361 5.41 11.14 -28.21
CA GLU A 361 4.84 9.98 -28.93
C GLU A 361 5.36 8.64 -28.41
N LYS A 362 6.56 8.62 -27.81
CA LYS A 362 7.14 7.43 -27.17
C LYS A 362 6.73 7.25 -25.71
N GLY A 363 6.13 8.25 -25.09
CA GLY A 363 5.64 8.19 -23.72
C GLY A 363 4.49 7.18 -23.56
N PHE A 364 4.26 6.73 -22.34
CA PHE A 364 3.26 5.70 -22.05
C PHE A 364 1.89 6.30 -21.71
N PHE A 365 1.50 7.34 -22.44
CA PHE A 365 0.26 8.07 -22.22
C PHE A 365 -0.97 7.33 -22.76
N ILE A 366 -2.08 7.50 -22.07
CA ILE A 366 -3.43 7.13 -22.49
C ILE A 366 -4.40 8.14 -21.88
N GLY A 367 -5.49 8.45 -22.58
CA GLY A 367 -6.51 9.38 -22.11
C GLY A 367 -7.43 8.79 -21.05
N GLY A 368 -8.21 9.66 -20.40
CA GLY A 368 -9.29 9.23 -19.53
C GLY A 368 -10.40 8.53 -20.33
N THR A 369 -10.88 7.40 -19.86
CA THR A 369 -11.98 6.64 -20.46
C THR A 369 -13.18 6.59 -19.54
N LEU A 370 -14.38 6.78 -20.10
CA LEU A 370 -15.65 6.70 -19.38
C LEU A 370 -16.58 5.73 -20.09
N PHE A 371 -17.02 4.70 -19.37
CA PHE A 371 -18.05 3.77 -19.80
C PHE A 371 -19.35 4.00 -19.04
N ASP A 372 -20.48 3.82 -19.72
CA ASP A 372 -21.82 3.73 -19.13
C ASP A 372 -22.48 2.39 -19.46
N HIS A 373 -23.60 2.07 -18.81
CA HIS A 373 -24.33 0.81 -18.98
C HIS A 373 -23.43 -0.43 -18.81
N VAL A 374 -22.44 -0.35 -17.93
CA VAL A 374 -21.62 -1.50 -17.57
C VAL A 374 -22.45 -2.49 -16.74
N ARG A 375 -22.29 -3.76 -17.00
CA ARG A 375 -22.99 -4.82 -16.27
C ARG A 375 -22.03 -5.62 -15.39
N PRO A 376 -22.53 -6.21 -14.29
CA PRO A 376 -21.69 -6.93 -13.30
C PRO A 376 -20.87 -8.10 -13.89
N ASN A 377 -21.35 -8.72 -14.96
CA ASN A 377 -20.66 -9.84 -15.62
C ASN A 377 -19.56 -9.43 -16.61
N MET A 378 -19.45 -8.15 -16.95
CA MET A 378 -18.42 -7.63 -17.86
C MET A 378 -17.04 -7.69 -17.24
N ARG A 379 -16.03 -7.96 -18.07
CA ARG A 379 -14.63 -8.04 -17.65
C ARG A 379 -14.12 -6.74 -17.02
N ILE A 380 -14.52 -5.60 -17.59
CA ILE A 380 -14.14 -4.27 -17.07
C ILE A 380 -14.72 -3.96 -15.67
N HIS A 381 -15.76 -4.67 -15.23
CA HIS A 381 -16.25 -4.60 -13.86
C HIS A 381 -15.57 -5.64 -12.96
N ARG A 382 -15.43 -6.88 -13.42
CA ARG A 382 -14.94 -7.98 -12.59
C ARG A 382 -13.46 -7.89 -12.26
N GLU A 383 -12.63 -7.40 -13.21
CA GLU A 383 -11.19 -7.36 -13.08
C GLU A 383 -10.68 -5.96 -12.74
N GLU A 384 -9.58 -5.89 -12.00
CA GLU A 384 -8.86 -4.65 -11.72
C GLU A 384 -8.08 -4.20 -12.98
N ILE A 385 -8.45 -3.03 -13.52
CA ILE A 385 -7.80 -2.45 -14.71
C ILE A 385 -6.49 -1.75 -14.32
N PHE A 386 -6.52 -1.00 -13.23
CA PHE A 386 -5.42 -0.21 -12.70
C PHE A 386 -4.93 0.86 -13.70
N GLY A 387 -5.89 1.56 -14.30
CA GLY A 387 -5.70 2.58 -15.33
C GLY A 387 -6.83 3.62 -15.31
N PRO A 388 -6.77 4.67 -16.15
CA PRO A 388 -7.72 5.80 -16.11
C PRO A 388 -9.06 5.44 -16.81
N VAL A 389 -9.74 4.43 -16.29
CA VAL A 389 -11.00 3.91 -16.81
C VAL A 389 -12.05 3.88 -15.71
N LEU A 390 -13.07 4.73 -15.86
CA LEU A 390 -14.23 4.75 -14.98
C LEU A 390 -15.42 4.06 -15.62
N SER A 391 -16.01 3.12 -14.90
CA SER A 391 -17.23 2.40 -15.30
C SER A 391 -18.43 2.92 -14.54
N VAL A 392 -19.56 3.15 -15.21
CA VAL A 392 -20.84 3.49 -14.57
C VAL A 392 -21.77 2.29 -14.65
N ILE A 393 -22.25 1.84 -13.49
CA ILE A 393 -23.28 0.79 -13.35
C ILE A 393 -24.50 1.46 -12.72
N ARG A 394 -25.61 1.52 -13.46
CA ARG A 394 -26.86 2.12 -12.98
C ARG A 394 -27.58 1.15 -12.04
N ALA A 395 -28.05 1.63 -10.89
CA ALA A 395 -28.86 0.88 -9.94
C ALA A 395 -30.26 1.49 -9.80
N GLU A 396 -31.28 0.66 -9.69
CA GLU A 396 -32.67 1.15 -9.51
C GLU A 396 -32.91 1.71 -8.10
N GLY A 397 -32.20 1.17 -7.09
CA GLY A 397 -32.36 1.55 -5.70
C GLY A 397 -31.10 1.30 -4.87
N PHE A 398 -31.13 1.80 -3.62
CA PHE A 398 -30.03 1.66 -2.67
C PHE A 398 -29.66 0.19 -2.40
N GLU A 399 -30.64 -0.70 -2.26
CA GLU A 399 -30.38 -2.13 -1.98
C GLU A 399 -29.62 -2.82 -3.12
N GLU A 400 -29.96 -2.53 -4.36
CA GLU A 400 -29.24 -3.03 -5.52
C GLU A 400 -27.81 -2.46 -5.57
N ALA A 401 -27.64 -1.15 -5.37
CA ALA A 401 -26.33 -0.53 -5.31
C ALA A 401 -25.43 -1.13 -4.21
N LEU A 402 -26.00 -1.38 -3.02
CA LEU A 402 -25.29 -2.04 -1.92
C LEU A 402 -24.92 -3.49 -2.26
N ALA A 403 -25.83 -4.22 -2.92
CA ALA A 403 -25.57 -5.59 -3.35
C ALA A 403 -24.41 -5.68 -4.36
N LEU A 404 -24.35 -4.77 -5.34
CA LEU A 404 -23.22 -4.68 -6.30
C LEU A 404 -21.86 -4.57 -5.59
N VAL A 405 -21.76 -3.74 -4.54
CA VAL A 405 -20.54 -3.61 -3.74
C VAL A 405 -20.26 -4.89 -2.94
N ASN A 406 -21.31 -5.45 -2.32
CA ASN A 406 -21.15 -6.57 -1.42
C ASN A 406 -20.88 -7.90 -2.12
N ASP A 407 -21.36 -8.08 -3.33
CA ASP A 407 -21.20 -9.33 -4.11
C ASP A 407 -19.88 -9.38 -4.88
N HIS A 408 -19.19 -8.24 -5.02
CA HIS A 408 -17.89 -8.20 -5.66
C HIS A 408 -16.85 -8.97 -4.83
N GLU A 409 -15.91 -9.67 -5.51
CA GLU A 409 -14.85 -10.45 -4.84
C GLU A 409 -13.86 -9.61 -4.02
N PHE A 410 -13.68 -8.34 -4.36
CA PHE A 410 -12.84 -7.39 -3.63
C PHE A 410 -13.64 -6.58 -2.62
N GLY A 411 -12.95 -6.16 -1.55
CA GLY A 411 -13.52 -5.33 -0.49
C GLY A 411 -12.47 -4.39 0.11
N ASN A 412 -11.67 -3.71 -0.74
CA ASN A 412 -10.64 -2.81 -0.26
C ASN A 412 -11.25 -1.50 0.25
N GLY A 413 -11.82 -0.70 -0.64
CA GLY A 413 -12.46 0.55 -0.31
C GLY A 413 -13.78 0.75 -1.03
N THR A 414 -14.63 1.63 -0.50
CA THR A 414 -15.88 2.05 -1.13
C THR A 414 -16.35 3.38 -0.54
N ALA A 415 -17.23 4.07 -1.26
CA ALA A 415 -17.79 5.32 -0.78
C ALA A 415 -19.28 5.41 -1.10
N ILE A 416 -20.00 6.25 -0.34
CA ILE A 416 -21.34 6.71 -0.65
C ILE A 416 -21.38 8.24 -0.63
N PHE A 417 -22.05 8.82 -1.61
CA PHE A 417 -22.37 10.26 -1.64
C PHE A 417 -23.86 10.45 -1.45
N THR A 418 -24.24 11.10 -0.35
CA THR A 418 -25.62 11.34 0.06
C THR A 418 -25.68 12.48 1.08
N ARG A 419 -26.82 13.13 1.19
CA ARG A 419 -27.19 14.05 2.28
C ARG A 419 -28.12 13.40 3.31
N ASP A 420 -28.55 12.16 3.05
CA ASP A 420 -29.42 11.39 3.92
C ASP A 420 -28.58 10.62 4.97
N GLY A 421 -28.78 10.96 6.24
CA GLY A 421 -28.08 10.33 7.36
C GLY A 421 -28.45 8.85 7.56
N ASP A 422 -29.69 8.44 7.24
CA ASP A 422 -30.14 7.06 7.37
C ASP A 422 -29.49 6.17 6.29
N ALA A 423 -29.46 6.64 5.05
CA ALA A 423 -28.75 5.96 3.97
C ALA A 423 -27.25 5.80 4.28
N ALA A 424 -26.60 6.87 4.78
CA ALA A 424 -25.20 6.82 5.18
C ALA A 424 -24.94 5.83 6.31
N GLN A 425 -25.75 5.85 7.37
CA GLN A 425 -25.61 4.95 8.53
C GLN A 425 -25.89 3.49 8.12
N THR A 426 -26.91 3.26 7.30
CA THR A 426 -27.24 1.92 6.78
C THR A 426 -26.12 1.40 5.91
N PHE A 427 -25.54 2.21 5.04
CA PHE A 427 -24.37 1.85 4.24
C PHE A 427 -23.19 1.44 5.11
N LEU A 428 -22.79 2.27 6.09
CA LEU A 428 -21.67 1.98 7.00
C LEU A 428 -21.85 0.67 7.74
N SER A 429 -23.07 0.33 8.13
CA SER A 429 -23.35 -0.88 8.92
C SER A 429 -23.42 -2.16 8.07
N ARG A 430 -23.73 -2.06 6.78
CA ARG A 430 -24.03 -3.22 5.94
C ARG A 430 -23.03 -3.49 4.82
N VAL A 431 -22.19 -2.51 4.47
CA VAL A 431 -21.20 -2.68 3.39
C VAL A 431 -20.05 -3.59 3.84
N ARG A 432 -19.57 -4.43 2.94
CA ARG A 432 -18.51 -5.42 3.18
C ARG A 432 -17.19 -4.99 2.55
N ALA A 433 -16.61 -3.92 3.07
CA ALA A 433 -15.32 -3.38 2.67
C ALA A 433 -14.50 -2.96 3.89
N GLY A 434 -13.18 -2.95 3.77
CA GLY A 434 -12.27 -2.61 4.88
C GLY A 434 -12.21 -1.12 5.18
N MET A 435 -12.37 -0.26 4.16
CA MET A 435 -12.33 1.19 4.28
C MET A 435 -13.55 1.81 3.61
N VAL A 436 -14.26 2.66 4.33
CA VAL A 436 -15.56 3.17 3.89
C VAL A 436 -15.61 4.69 4.04
N GLY A 437 -16.00 5.39 2.96
CA GLY A 437 -16.17 6.84 2.94
C GLY A 437 -17.65 7.25 2.87
N VAL A 438 -18.02 8.29 3.61
CA VAL A 438 -19.28 9.01 3.44
C VAL A 438 -18.92 10.40 2.97
N ASN A 439 -19.29 10.74 1.73
CA ASN A 439 -18.92 11.98 1.03
C ASN A 439 -17.39 12.21 0.93
N VAL A 440 -16.62 11.11 1.02
CA VAL A 440 -15.16 11.05 0.83
C VAL A 440 -14.87 9.95 -0.17
N PRO A 441 -14.38 10.26 -1.39
CA PRO A 441 -14.27 9.27 -2.47
C PRO A 441 -13.15 8.26 -2.22
N ILE A 442 -12.05 8.69 -1.60
CA ILE A 442 -10.88 7.86 -1.30
C ILE A 442 -10.65 7.85 0.23
N PRO A 443 -11.30 6.93 0.98
CA PRO A 443 -11.26 6.90 2.44
C PRO A 443 -9.97 6.25 2.98
N VAL A 444 -8.80 6.74 2.56
CA VAL A 444 -7.52 6.28 3.12
C VAL A 444 -7.41 6.76 4.57
N PRO A 445 -7.27 5.85 5.54
CA PRO A 445 -7.25 6.22 6.94
C PRO A 445 -5.98 7.01 7.30
N MET A 446 -6.09 7.84 8.35
CA MET A 446 -4.93 8.50 8.95
C MET A 446 -4.00 7.46 9.60
N ALA A 447 -2.72 7.80 9.77
CA ALA A 447 -1.68 6.85 10.17
C ALA A 447 -1.93 6.10 11.50
N PHE A 448 -2.73 6.65 12.40
CA PHE A 448 -3.11 6.02 13.67
C PHE A 448 -4.36 5.13 13.59
N HIS A 449 -5.01 5.04 12.42
CA HIS A 449 -5.92 3.99 12.02
C HIS A 449 -5.21 3.04 11.05
N SER A 450 -5.70 1.81 10.90
CA SER A 450 -5.03 0.82 10.04
C SER A 450 -5.66 0.77 8.65
N PHE A 451 -4.82 0.67 7.62
CA PHE A 451 -5.22 0.49 6.23
C PHE A 451 -5.33 -1.01 5.92
N GLY A 452 -6.44 -1.44 5.36
CA GLY A 452 -6.59 -2.83 4.91
C GLY A 452 -7.96 -3.13 4.35
N GLY A 453 -8.01 -4.14 3.48
CA GLY A 453 -9.22 -4.61 2.81
C GLY A 453 -9.87 -5.78 3.53
N TRP A 454 -11.04 -6.17 3.02
CA TRP A 454 -11.72 -7.42 3.31
C TRP A 454 -11.72 -8.31 2.07
N LYS A 455 -12.26 -9.50 2.19
CA LYS A 455 -12.38 -10.47 1.09
C LYS A 455 -11.01 -10.73 0.43
N ARG A 456 -10.93 -10.78 -0.91
CA ARG A 456 -9.68 -11.01 -1.63
C ARG A 456 -8.77 -9.78 -1.76
N SER A 457 -9.13 -8.67 -1.12
CA SER A 457 -8.24 -7.51 -1.02
C SER A 457 -7.25 -7.59 0.15
N LEU A 458 -7.38 -8.58 1.03
CA LEU A 458 -6.42 -8.85 2.11
C LEU A 458 -6.37 -10.35 2.41
N PHE A 459 -5.16 -10.89 2.44
CA PHE A 459 -4.84 -12.23 2.92
C PHE A 459 -4.04 -12.10 4.22
N GLY A 460 -4.52 -12.74 5.29
CA GLY A 460 -4.08 -12.54 6.67
C GLY A 460 -5.00 -11.59 7.46
N ASP A 461 -4.84 -11.55 8.80
CA ASP A 461 -5.79 -10.87 9.69
C ASP A 461 -5.38 -9.44 10.05
N HIS A 462 -4.10 -9.08 9.89
CA HIS A 462 -3.60 -7.77 10.29
C HIS A 462 -3.64 -6.77 9.14
N HIS A 463 -4.21 -5.61 9.40
CA HIS A 463 -4.12 -4.45 8.52
C HIS A 463 -2.73 -3.81 8.62
N ILE A 464 -2.32 -3.04 7.61
CA ILE A 464 -1.01 -2.39 7.56
C ILE A 464 -1.05 -1.07 8.36
N HIS A 465 0.09 -0.68 8.93
CA HIS A 465 0.33 0.46 9.84
C HIS A 465 -0.66 0.58 11.02
N GLY A 466 -0.65 1.69 11.75
CA GLY A 466 -1.47 1.89 12.91
C GLY A 466 -1.24 0.86 14.03
N PRO A 467 -2.19 0.69 14.97
CA PRO A 467 -2.09 -0.31 16.04
C PRO A 467 -1.97 -1.75 15.54
N GLU A 468 -2.62 -2.08 14.41
CA GLU A 468 -2.51 -3.41 13.80
C GLU A 468 -1.11 -3.68 13.26
N GLY A 469 -0.43 -2.68 12.71
CA GLY A 469 0.96 -2.79 12.31
C GLY A 469 1.89 -3.10 13.50
N VAL A 470 1.65 -2.49 14.67
CA VAL A 470 2.40 -2.82 15.89
C VAL A 470 2.15 -4.27 16.32
N ARG A 471 0.91 -4.74 16.25
CA ARG A 471 0.55 -6.14 16.53
C ARG A 471 1.21 -7.08 15.53
N PHE A 472 1.21 -6.72 14.25
CA PHE A 472 1.84 -7.50 13.19
C PHE A 472 3.34 -7.69 13.41
N TYR A 473 4.07 -6.65 13.80
CA TYR A 473 5.53 -6.69 13.96
C TYR A 473 6.00 -7.08 15.37
N THR A 474 5.10 -7.51 16.26
CA THR A 474 5.47 -7.92 17.62
C THR A 474 4.79 -9.21 18.07
N ARG A 475 5.42 -9.92 19.03
CA ARG A 475 4.81 -11.05 19.74
C ARG A 475 4.54 -10.66 21.19
N LEU A 476 3.39 -11.08 21.69
CA LEU A 476 3.04 -10.95 23.10
C LEU A 476 3.74 -12.07 23.89
N LYS A 477 4.35 -11.71 25.01
CA LYS A 477 4.90 -12.62 25.99
C LYS A 477 4.23 -12.35 27.34
N THR A 478 3.76 -13.38 28.01
CA THR A 478 3.20 -13.29 29.36
C THR A 478 4.12 -14.03 30.33
N ALA A 479 4.45 -13.37 31.45
CA ALA A 479 5.22 -13.95 32.52
C ALA A 479 4.40 -13.94 33.81
N THR A 480 4.41 -15.07 34.53
CA THR A 480 3.82 -15.19 35.85
C THR A 480 4.94 -15.08 36.88
N LEU A 481 4.79 -14.21 37.85
CA LEU A 481 5.81 -13.81 38.80
C LEU A 481 5.40 -14.19 40.21
N ARG A 482 6.27 -14.92 40.90
CA ARG A 482 6.16 -15.11 42.35
C ARG A 482 7.49 -14.70 43.00
N TRP A 483 7.45 -13.68 43.82
CA TRP A 483 8.65 -13.20 44.49
C TRP A 483 8.94 -14.03 45.73
N PRO A 484 10.21 -14.42 45.99
CA PRO A 484 10.58 -15.12 47.19
C PRO A 484 10.27 -14.26 48.42
N THR A 485 9.58 -14.84 49.40
CA THR A 485 9.27 -14.16 50.68
C THR A 485 10.27 -14.42 51.80
N GLY A 486 11.32 -15.22 51.54
CA GLY A 486 12.25 -15.71 52.53
C GLY A 486 11.71 -16.85 53.41
N ILE A 487 10.44 -17.22 53.25
CA ILE A 487 9.78 -18.33 53.94
C ILE A 487 9.78 -19.52 53.03
N ARG A 488 10.28 -20.67 53.48
CA ARG A 488 10.19 -21.94 52.78
C ARG A 488 8.74 -22.42 52.78
N ALA A 489 8.08 -22.41 51.64
CA ALA A 489 6.86 -23.16 51.42
C ALA A 489 7.22 -24.57 50.94
N GLY A 490 6.43 -25.57 51.33
CA GLY A 490 6.53 -26.93 50.74
C GLY A 490 6.24 -26.96 49.23
N ALA A 491 6.40 -28.13 48.60
CA ALA A 491 6.06 -28.29 47.19
C ALA A 491 4.57 -27.99 46.99
N ASP A 492 4.28 -27.12 45.99
CA ASP A 492 2.94 -26.74 45.62
C ASP A 492 2.57 -27.50 44.35
N PHE A 493 1.71 -28.49 44.45
CA PHE A 493 1.27 -29.35 43.30
C PHE A 493 0.02 -28.85 42.62
N VAL A 494 -0.50 -27.70 43.03
CA VAL A 494 -1.73 -27.12 42.48
C VAL A 494 -1.34 -25.80 41.75
N MET A 495 -1.92 -25.63 40.56
CA MET A 495 -1.75 -24.36 39.85
C MET A 495 -2.31 -23.19 40.68
N PRO A 496 -1.67 -22.02 40.63
CA PRO A 496 -2.18 -20.82 41.32
C PRO A 496 -3.61 -20.51 40.84
N THR A 497 -4.54 -20.39 41.79
CA THR A 497 -5.94 -20.06 41.53
C THR A 497 -6.30 -18.77 42.30
N LEU A 498 -7.48 -18.22 41.99
CA LEU A 498 -8.05 -17.06 42.69
C LEU A 498 -8.57 -17.40 44.11
N ALA A 499 -8.64 -18.69 44.48
CA ALA A 499 -9.13 -19.17 45.79
C ALA A 499 -8.02 -19.15 46.86
#